data_4b88b818cc18144667fbf1042b3a4529
#
_entry.id   4b88b818cc18144667fbf1042b3a4529
#
_cell.length_a   1.000
_cell.length_b   1.000
_cell.length_c   1.000
_cell.angle_alpha   90.00
_cell.angle_beta   90.00
_cell.angle_gamma   90.00
#
_symmetry.space_group_name_H-M   'P 1'
#
loop_
_entity.id
_entity.type
_entity.pdbx_description
1 polymer ?
#
loop_
_entity_poly.entity_id
_entity_poly.type
_entity_poly.pdbx_seq_one_letter_code
_entity_poly.pdbx_strand_id
1 'polypeptide(L)'
;TTGMFKQGICVSRTTTVDIAPASDIDDLPAAPQPVHFIKRGTPQFMRVTLALFSAGLATFALLYCVQPILPVLSHEFGVSPASSSISLSISTGMLAIGLLFTGPLSDAIGRKQVMVTALMLASVCTLLSTMMTSWHGILVMRALIGLSLSGVAAVGMTYLSEEIHPSFVAFSMGLYISGNSIGGMSGRLLSGVFTDFFNWRIALAVIG
;
A
#
# COMPACT_ATOMS: atom_id res chain seq x y z
N THR A 1 38.29 6.71 58.28
CA THR A 1 39.26 7.22 57.30
C THR A 1 38.53 8.01 56.26
N THR A 2 38.76 9.27 56.31
CA THR A 2 38.22 10.40 55.65
C THR A 2 38.55 10.37 54.12
N GLY A 3 37.57 10.58 53.25
CA GLY A 3 37.81 10.81 51.85
C GLY A 3 36.90 11.93 51.35
N MET A 4 37.42 13.13 51.40
CA MET A 4 36.89 14.39 50.88
C MET A 4 36.75 14.34 49.34
N PHE A 5 35.57 14.57 48.79
CA PHE A 5 35.42 14.84 47.36
C PHE A 5 35.08 16.31 47.12
N LYS A 6 36.00 16.98 46.46
CA LYS A 6 36.00 18.41 46.16
C LYS A 6 34.94 18.75 45.09
N GLN A 7 34.32 19.87 45.33
CA GLN A 7 33.42 20.65 44.43
C GLN A 7 34.05 20.90 43.07
N GLY A 8 33.30 20.56 42.00
CA GLY A 8 33.55 21.00 40.66
C GLY A 8 32.72 22.25 40.36
N ILE A 9 33.40 23.31 40.03
CA ILE A 9 32.92 24.65 39.70
C ILE A 9 32.04 24.58 38.44
N CYS A 10 30.77 24.97 38.59
CA CYS A 10 29.88 25.23 37.48
C CYS A 10 30.22 26.63 36.90
N VAL A 11 30.95 26.67 35.78
CA VAL A 11 31.20 27.91 35.04
C VAL A 11 29.95 28.16 34.19
N SER A 12 29.12 29.07 34.68
CA SER A 12 28.04 29.67 33.90
C SER A 12 28.63 30.48 32.73
N ARG A 13 28.61 29.92 31.55
CA ARG A 13 28.88 30.66 30.30
C ARG A 13 27.65 31.47 29.97
N THR A 14 27.63 32.74 30.34
CA THR A 14 26.66 33.70 29.90
C THR A 14 26.91 33.95 28.40
N THR A 15 26.18 33.18 27.56
CA THR A 15 26.15 33.47 26.13
C THR A 15 25.27 34.68 25.99
N THR A 16 25.86 35.86 25.76
CA THR A 16 25.13 37.00 25.27
C THR A 16 24.54 36.61 23.91
N VAL A 17 23.21 36.47 23.89
CA VAL A 17 22.47 36.34 22.64
C VAL A 17 22.52 37.70 21.98
N ASP A 18 23.32 37.87 20.93
CA ASP A 18 23.25 38.98 20.03
C ASP A 18 21.84 38.97 19.42
N ILE A 19 21.03 39.93 19.85
CA ILE A 19 19.71 40.17 19.27
C ILE A 19 19.96 40.76 17.90
N ALA A 20 19.71 40.01 16.86
CA ALA A 20 19.78 40.49 15.49
C ALA A 20 18.93 41.77 15.31
N PRO A 21 19.36 42.74 14.52
CA PRO A 21 18.61 43.96 14.29
C PRO A 21 17.25 43.64 13.68
N ALA A 22 16.25 44.46 14.07
CA ALA A 22 14.83 44.25 13.72
C ALA A 22 14.55 44.20 12.19
N SER A 23 15.51 44.56 11.33
CA SER A 23 15.43 44.46 9.88
C SER A 23 15.50 43.04 9.31
N ASP A 24 16.02 42.06 10.10
CA ASP A 24 16.20 40.67 9.63
C ASP A 24 15.01 39.75 10.00
N ILE A 25 13.98 40.31 10.64
CA ILE A 25 12.80 39.53 11.09
C ILE A 25 11.90 39.23 9.89
N ASP A 26 11.89 40.07 8.85
CA ASP A 26 11.05 39.88 7.65
C ASP A 26 11.58 38.75 6.72
N ASP A 27 12.85 38.38 6.85
CA ASP A 27 13.49 37.29 6.08
C ASP A 27 13.47 35.93 6.78
N LEU A 28 12.84 35.82 7.95
CA LEU A 28 12.68 34.50 8.59
C LEU A 28 11.77 33.62 7.73
N PRO A 29 12.19 32.40 7.40
CA PRO A 29 11.32 31.46 6.69
C PRO A 29 10.03 31.30 7.47
N ALA A 30 8.90 31.46 6.78
CA ALA A 30 7.57 31.37 7.37
C ALA A 30 7.50 30.17 8.31
N ALA A 31 6.99 30.40 9.53
CA ALA A 31 6.86 29.34 10.53
C ALA A 31 6.19 28.11 9.90
N PRO A 32 6.71 26.90 10.14
CA PRO A 32 6.13 25.68 9.56
C PRO A 32 4.65 25.64 9.88
N GLN A 33 3.83 25.55 8.84
CA GLN A 33 2.37 25.48 8.96
C GLN A 33 2.00 24.36 9.93
N PRO A 34 1.04 24.54 10.84
CA PRO A 34 0.63 23.50 11.76
C PRO A 34 0.15 22.28 10.95
N VAL A 35 0.89 21.18 11.06
CA VAL A 35 0.52 19.91 10.40
C VAL A 35 -0.76 19.42 11.05
N HIS A 36 -1.85 19.40 10.29
CA HIS A 36 -3.19 19.02 10.76
C HIS A 36 -3.32 17.50 10.74
N PHE A 37 -2.84 16.82 11.76
CA PHE A 37 -3.00 15.36 11.89
C PHE A 37 -4.43 14.97 12.27
N ILE A 38 -4.94 13.90 11.64
CA ILE A 38 -6.22 13.30 11.99
C ILE A 38 -6.10 12.63 13.37
N LYS A 39 -6.94 13.05 14.33
CA LYS A 39 -6.97 12.51 15.70
C LYS A 39 -7.93 11.33 15.80
N ARG A 40 -7.60 10.35 16.66
CA ARG A 40 -8.49 9.23 17.00
C ARG A 40 -9.82 9.73 17.56
N GLY A 41 -10.92 9.05 17.19
CA GLY A 41 -12.28 9.41 17.62
C GLY A 41 -13.00 10.36 16.68
N THR A 42 -12.34 10.86 15.64
CA THR A 42 -13.01 11.64 14.59
C THR A 42 -13.61 10.71 13.53
N PRO A 43 -14.77 11.06 12.93
CA PRO A 43 -15.32 10.31 11.80
C PRO A 43 -14.34 10.17 10.63
N GLN A 44 -13.46 11.16 10.47
CA GLN A 44 -12.43 11.16 9.43
C GLN A 44 -11.38 10.07 9.67
N PHE A 45 -10.92 9.89 10.92
CA PHE A 45 -10.02 8.81 11.29
C PHE A 45 -10.57 7.44 10.92
N MET A 46 -11.83 7.18 11.27
CA MET A 46 -12.49 5.92 10.98
C MET A 46 -12.60 5.68 9.47
N ARG A 47 -12.99 6.72 8.70
CA ARG A 47 -13.13 6.64 7.24
C ARG A 47 -11.79 6.32 6.57
N VAL A 48 -10.71 7.03 6.93
CA VAL A 48 -9.37 6.83 6.35
C VAL A 48 -8.84 5.44 6.68
N THR A 49 -8.92 5.03 7.94
CA THR A 49 -8.42 3.73 8.39
C THR A 49 -9.19 2.57 7.76
N LEU A 50 -10.53 2.68 7.66
CA LEU A 50 -11.38 1.66 7.03
C LEU A 50 -11.17 1.62 5.51
N ALA A 51 -11.02 2.78 4.86
CA ALA A 51 -10.73 2.84 3.43
C ALA A 51 -9.40 2.16 3.09
N LEU A 52 -8.37 2.37 3.91
CA LEU A 52 -7.07 1.73 3.71
C LEU A 52 -7.09 0.24 4.04
N PHE A 53 -7.82 -0.17 5.08
CA PHE A 53 -8.09 -1.58 5.34
C PHE A 53 -8.74 -2.26 4.12
N SER A 54 -9.79 -1.63 3.55
CA SER A 54 -10.48 -2.15 2.35
C SER A 54 -9.58 -2.14 1.12
N ALA A 55 -8.75 -1.12 0.96
CA ALA A 55 -7.78 -1.05 -0.14
C ALA A 55 -6.73 -2.17 -0.06
N GLY A 56 -6.22 -2.43 1.14
CA GLY A 56 -5.31 -3.55 1.40
C GLY A 56 -5.97 -4.89 1.13
N LEU A 57 -7.21 -5.08 1.61
CA LEU A 57 -8.01 -6.27 1.36
C LEU A 57 -8.20 -6.52 -0.14
N ALA A 58 -8.64 -5.51 -0.89
CA ALA A 58 -8.84 -5.61 -2.33
C ALA A 58 -7.53 -5.91 -3.08
N THR A 59 -6.43 -5.22 -2.72
CA THR A 59 -5.12 -5.41 -3.34
C THR A 59 -4.67 -6.87 -3.28
N PHE A 60 -4.73 -7.47 -2.10
CA PHE A 60 -4.25 -8.84 -1.91
C PHE A 60 -5.26 -9.89 -2.37
N ALA A 61 -6.55 -9.60 -2.34
CA ALA A 61 -7.57 -10.44 -2.96
C ALA A 61 -7.34 -10.55 -4.47
N LEU A 62 -7.17 -9.42 -5.18
CA LEU A 62 -6.89 -9.37 -6.61
C LEU A 62 -5.56 -10.04 -7.00
N LEU A 63 -4.53 -9.88 -6.16
CA LEU A 63 -3.21 -10.48 -6.42
C LEU A 63 -3.25 -12.01 -6.33
N TYR A 64 -3.89 -12.54 -5.27
CA TYR A 64 -3.81 -13.97 -4.93
C TYR A 64 -5.00 -14.81 -5.39
N CYS A 65 -6.07 -14.22 -5.93
CA CYS A 65 -7.24 -14.96 -6.43
C CYS A 65 -6.91 -16.01 -7.51
N VAL A 66 -5.79 -15.84 -8.21
CA VAL A 66 -5.38 -16.79 -9.27
C VAL A 66 -4.83 -18.12 -8.72
N GLN A 67 -4.34 -18.15 -7.47
CA GLN A 67 -3.66 -19.35 -6.95
C GLN A 67 -4.49 -20.64 -7.01
N PRO A 68 -5.73 -20.68 -6.53
CA PRO A 68 -6.53 -21.90 -6.61
C PRO A 68 -6.98 -22.22 -8.05
N ILE A 69 -6.93 -21.25 -8.96
CA ILE A 69 -7.33 -21.41 -10.36
C ILE A 69 -6.18 -21.98 -11.22
N LEU A 70 -4.92 -21.96 -10.75
CA LEU A 70 -3.75 -22.40 -11.53
C LEU A 70 -3.88 -23.80 -12.16
N PRO A 71 -4.41 -24.83 -11.46
CA PRO A 71 -4.59 -26.16 -12.07
C PRO A 71 -5.61 -26.12 -13.23
N VAL A 72 -6.68 -25.35 -13.09
CA VAL A 72 -7.71 -25.21 -14.13
C VAL A 72 -7.14 -24.50 -15.35
N LEU A 73 -6.37 -23.42 -15.14
CA LEU A 73 -5.68 -22.71 -16.23
C LEU A 73 -4.66 -23.61 -16.95
N SER A 74 -3.91 -24.42 -16.19
CA SER A 74 -2.97 -25.40 -16.75
C SER A 74 -3.67 -26.36 -17.71
N HIS A 75 -4.82 -26.89 -17.31
CA HIS A 75 -5.61 -27.81 -18.12
C HIS A 75 -6.26 -27.14 -19.33
N GLU A 76 -6.89 -25.97 -19.14
CA GLU A 76 -7.62 -25.27 -20.21
C GLU A 76 -6.70 -24.76 -21.34
N PHE A 77 -5.53 -24.24 -20.97
CA PHE A 77 -4.57 -23.70 -21.94
C PHE A 77 -3.49 -24.70 -22.37
N GLY A 78 -3.54 -25.93 -21.89
CA GLY A 78 -2.56 -26.97 -22.26
C GLY A 78 -1.12 -26.63 -21.85
N VAL A 79 -0.94 -25.85 -20.78
CA VAL A 79 0.39 -25.45 -20.27
C VAL A 79 0.80 -26.29 -19.06
N SER A 80 2.11 -26.43 -18.83
CA SER A 80 2.58 -27.18 -17.67
C SER A 80 2.18 -26.49 -16.34
N PRO A 81 2.05 -27.22 -15.22
CA PRO A 81 1.80 -26.61 -13.90
C PRO A 81 2.84 -25.56 -13.51
N ALA A 82 4.10 -25.77 -13.91
CA ALA A 82 5.16 -24.80 -13.71
C ALA A 82 4.89 -23.51 -14.52
N SER A 83 4.45 -23.65 -15.77
CA SER A 83 4.09 -22.51 -16.62
C SER A 83 2.87 -21.75 -16.08
N SER A 84 1.86 -22.44 -15.53
CA SER A 84 0.69 -21.77 -14.97
C SER A 84 1.07 -20.91 -13.75
N SER A 85 2.05 -21.31 -12.95
CA SER A 85 2.57 -20.54 -11.82
C SER A 85 3.21 -19.22 -12.23
N ILE A 86 3.67 -19.08 -13.48
CA ILE A 86 4.21 -17.83 -14.02
C ILE A 86 3.17 -16.70 -13.93
N SER A 87 1.88 -17.01 -14.03
CA SER A 87 0.82 -15.99 -13.93
C SER A 87 0.81 -15.27 -12.58
N LEU A 88 1.13 -15.96 -11.49
CA LEU A 88 1.31 -15.33 -10.18
C LEU A 88 2.66 -14.64 -10.07
N SER A 89 3.72 -15.31 -10.52
CA SER A 89 5.09 -14.76 -10.45
C SER A 89 5.25 -13.47 -11.23
N ILE A 90 4.62 -13.37 -12.41
CA ILE A 90 4.67 -12.15 -13.22
C ILE A 90 3.92 -11.00 -12.53
N SER A 91 2.78 -11.27 -11.89
CA SER A 91 2.04 -10.26 -11.13
C SER A 91 2.86 -9.72 -9.96
N THR A 92 3.47 -10.59 -9.17
CA THR A 92 4.30 -10.19 -8.02
C THR A 92 5.61 -9.54 -8.45
N GLY A 93 6.21 -10.00 -9.55
CA GLY A 93 7.40 -9.38 -10.14
C GLY A 93 7.13 -7.97 -10.66
N MET A 94 6.04 -7.77 -11.39
CA MET A 94 5.62 -6.46 -11.87
C MET A 94 5.19 -5.53 -10.76
N LEU A 95 4.59 -6.05 -9.69
CA LEU A 95 4.33 -5.29 -8.48
C LEU A 95 5.64 -4.78 -7.87
N ALA A 96 6.64 -5.64 -7.72
CA ALA A 96 7.94 -5.26 -7.17
C ALA A 96 8.64 -4.20 -8.03
N ILE A 97 8.61 -4.35 -9.36
CA ILE A 97 9.14 -3.34 -10.29
C ILE A 97 8.36 -2.02 -10.14
N GLY A 98 7.04 -2.09 -10.08
CA GLY A 98 6.18 -0.92 -9.94
C GLY A 98 6.44 -0.13 -8.65
N LEU A 99 6.78 -0.80 -7.54
CA LEU A 99 7.11 -0.13 -6.27
C LEU A 99 8.26 0.88 -6.42
N LEU A 100 9.23 0.63 -7.31
CA LEU A 100 10.36 1.54 -7.53
C LEU A 100 9.94 2.88 -8.14
N PHE A 101 8.89 2.88 -8.95
CA PHE A 101 8.43 4.06 -9.70
C PHE A 101 7.22 4.73 -9.06
N THR A 102 6.41 4.00 -8.32
CA THR A 102 5.15 4.50 -7.80
C THR A 102 5.32 5.50 -6.66
N GLY A 103 6.39 5.40 -5.86
CA GLY A 103 6.71 6.36 -4.81
C GLY A 103 6.82 7.79 -5.35
N PRO A 104 7.81 8.08 -6.22
CA PRO A 104 7.96 9.39 -6.85
C PRO A 104 6.73 9.86 -7.64
N LEU A 105 6.04 8.93 -8.31
CA LEU A 105 4.82 9.25 -9.04
C LEU A 105 3.70 9.72 -8.11
N SER A 106 3.56 9.11 -6.94
CA SER A 106 2.54 9.48 -5.96
C SER A 106 2.78 10.84 -5.34
N ASP A 107 4.05 11.23 -5.21
CA ASP A 107 4.41 12.57 -4.72
C ASP A 107 4.05 13.67 -5.74
N ALA A 108 4.12 13.36 -7.04
CA ALA A 108 3.79 14.31 -8.11
C ALA A 108 2.28 14.44 -8.38
N ILE A 109 1.52 13.35 -8.35
CA ILE A 109 0.10 13.31 -8.73
C ILE A 109 -0.83 13.45 -7.52
N GLY A 110 -0.36 13.01 -6.36
CA GLY A 110 -1.13 12.94 -5.13
C GLY A 110 -1.48 11.50 -4.72
N ARG A 111 -1.19 11.18 -3.46
CA ARG A 111 -1.25 9.80 -2.92
C ARG A 111 -2.62 9.16 -3.08
N LYS A 112 -3.69 9.88 -2.73
CA LYS A 112 -5.07 9.39 -2.84
C LYS A 112 -5.45 9.06 -4.29
N GLN A 113 -5.09 9.91 -5.24
CA GLN A 113 -5.41 9.70 -6.66
C GLN A 113 -4.72 8.46 -7.21
N VAL A 114 -3.42 8.29 -6.91
CA VAL A 114 -2.64 7.11 -7.32
C VAL A 114 -3.25 5.82 -6.77
N MET A 115 -3.66 5.79 -5.50
CA MET A 115 -4.28 4.59 -4.91
C MET A 115 -5.62 4.24 -5.56
N VAL A 116 -6.48 5.23 -5.81
CA VAL A 116 -7.80 5.00 -6.42
C VAL A 116 -7.64 4.55 -7.87
N THR A 117 -6.81 5.23 -8.67
CA THR A 117 -6.57 4.85 -10.07
C THR A 117 -5.92 3.47 -10.17
N ALA A 118 -5.01 3.13 -9.27
CA ALA A 118 -4.36 1.83 -9.18
C ALA A 118 -5.38 0.69 -8.97
N LEU A 119 -6.29 0.84 -7.99
CA LEU A 119 -7.34 -0.15 -7.73
C LEU A 119 -8.32 -0.27 -8.90
N MET A 120 -8.76 0.85 -9.45
CA MET A 120 -9.67 0.84 -10.61
C MET A 120 -9.04 0.15 -11.81
N LEU A 121 -7.78 0.45 -12.11
CA LEU A 121 -7.07 -0.18 -13.22
C LEU A 121 -6.86 -1.68 -12.98
N ALA A 122 -6.51 -2.08 -11.77
CA ALA A 122 -6.37 -3.50 -11.42
C ALA A 122 -7.70 -4.27 -11.54
N SER A 123 -8.81 -3.68 -11.08
CA SER A 123 -10.16 -4.23 -11.25
C SER A 123 -10.51 -4.41 -12.72
N VAL A 124 -10.35 -3.36 -13.54
CA VAL A 124 -10.63 -3.42 -14.97
C VAL A 124 -9.77 -4.49 -15.67
N CYS A 125 -8.48 -4.54 -15.38
CA CYS A 125 -7.60 -5.58 -15.94
C CYS A 125 -8.00 -6.99 -15.49
N THR A 126 -8.49 -7.16 -14.25
CA THR A 126 -9.00 -8.44 -13.77
C THR A 126 -10.26 -8.85 -14.52
N LEU A 127 -11.20 -7.94 -14.72
CA LEU A 127 -12.40 -8.19 -15.54
C LEU A 127 -12.04 -8.51 -16.99
N LEU A 128 -11.12 -7.76 -17.60
CA LEU A 128 -10.67 -8.03 -18.96
C LEU A 128 -9.97 -9.38 -19.08
N SER A 129 -9.27 -9.85 -18.05
CA SER A 129 -8.63 -11.16 -18.04
C SER A 129 -9.63 -12.31 -18.19
N THR A 130 -10.89 -12.13 -17.80
CA THR A 130 -11.97 -13.13 -17.98
C THR A 130 -12.35 -13.35 -19.44
N MET A 131 -12.08 -12.36 -20.30
CA MET A 131 -12.38 -12.42 -21.73
C MET A 131 -11.22 -12.98 -22.57
N MET A 132 -10.05 -13.19 -21.94
CA MET A 132 -8.88 -13.69 -22.66
C MET A 132 -9.03 -15.17 -23.03
N THR A 133 -8.74 -15.45 -24.30
CA THR A 133 -8.76 -16.81 -24.88
C THR A 133 -7.37 -17.38 -25.09
N SER A 134 -6.32 -16.58 -24.89
CA SER A 134 -4.93 -17.01 -25.06
C SER A 134 -4.17 -16.90 -23.74
N TRP A 135 -3.26 -17.85 -23.52
CA TRP A 135 -2.38 -17.87 -22.36
C TRP A 135 -1.55 -16.58 -22.22
N HIS A 136 -0.98 -16.11 -23.34
CA HIS A 136 -0.20 -14.86 -23.34
C HIS A 136 -1.04 -13.64 -22.96
N GLY A 137 -2.30 -13.60 -23.39
CA GLY A 137 -3.24 -12.54 -22.99
C GLY A 137 -3.45 -12.49 -21.48
N ILE A 138 -3.61 -13.66 -20.84
CA ILE A 138 -3.71 -13.76 -19.37
C ILE A 138 -2.43 -13.26 -18.70
N LEU A 139 -1.25 -13.63 -19.19
CA LEU A 139 0.02 -13.19 -18.62
C LEU A 139 0.18 -11.66 -18.71
N VAL A 140 -0.19 -11.05 -19.83
CA VAL A 140 -0.16 -9.59 -19.99
C VAL A 140 -1.12 -8.91 -19.01
N MET A 141 -2.36 -9.41 -18.88
CA MET A 141 -3.31 -8.85 -17.89
C MET A 141 -2.77 -9.00 -16.46
N ARG A 142 -2.16 -10.13 -16.12
CA ARG A 142 -1.54 -10.36 -14.81
C ARG A 142 -0.35 -9.42 -14.54
N ALA A 143 0.45 -9.14 -15.56
CA ALA A 143 1.52 -8.15 -15.46
C ALA A 143 0.97 -6.75 -15.18
N LEU A 144 -0.07 -6.33 -15.89
CA LEU A 144 -0.73 -5.04 -15.69
C LEU A 144 -1.41 -4.93 -14.32
N ILE A 145 -2.05 -6.00 -13.85
CA ILE A 145 -2.63 -6.06 -12.49
C ILE A 145 -1.54 -5.84 -11.45
N GLY A 146 -0.43 -6.56 -11.53
CA GLY A 146 0.69 -6.42 -10.60
C GLY A 146 1.26 -5.00 -10.58
N LEU A 147 1.50 -4.43 -11.76
CA LEU A 147 1.99 -3.06 -11.92
C LEU A 147 1.01 -2.04 -11.32
N SER A 148 -0.29 -2.20 -11.59
CA SER A 148 -1.33 -1.32 -11.04
C SER A 148 -1.39 -1.39 -9.51
N LEU A 149 -1.38 -2.60 -8.93
CA LEU A 149 -1.46 -2.79 -7.47
C LEU A 149 -0.27 -2.21 -6.71
N SER A 150 0.88 -1.98 -7.37
CA SER A 150 2.01 -1.29 -6.76
C SER A 150 1.66 0.10 -6.25
N GLY A 151 0.69 0.78 -6.91
CA GLY A 151 0.19 2.09 -6.49
C GLY A 151 -0.43 2.11 -5.10
N VAL A 152 -1.08 1.03 -4.70
CA VAL A 152 -1.63 0.91 -3.34
C VAL A 152 -0.57 0.45 -2.35
N ALA A 153 0.24 -0.55 -2.73
CA ALA A 153 1.25 -1.13 -1.86
C ALA A 153 2.34 -0.13 -1.47
N ALA A 154 2.82 0.69 -2.42
CA ALA A 154 3.83 1.71 -2.16
C ALA A 154 3.30 2.86 -1.31
N VAL A 155 2.07 3.31 -1.58
CA VAL A 155 1.56 4.58 -1.07
C VAL A 155 0.79 4.41 0.25
N GLY A 156 0.18 3.24 0.49
CA GLY A 156 -0.72 3.03 1.61
C GLY A 156 -0.10 3.31 2.99
N MET A 157 1.10 2.79 3.26
CA MET A 157 1.77 3.02 4.54
C MET A 157 2.27 4.47 4.70
N THR A 158 2.78 5.06 3.62
CA THR A 158 3.26 6.44 3.63
C THR A 158 2.10 7.41 3.85
N TYR A 159 0.97 7.18 3.19
CA TYR A 159 -0.25 7.98 3.38
C TYR A 159 -0.73 7.94 4.84
N LEU A 160 -0.70 6.75 5.50
CA LEU A 160 -1.04 6.63 6.91
C LEU A 160 -0.10 7.43 7.83
N SER A 161 1.19 7.42 7.55
CA SER A 161 2.18 8.12 8.38
C SER A 161 2.10 9.64 8.26
N GLU A 162 1.58 10.15 7.15
CA GLU A 162 1.44 11.60 6.92
C GLU A 162 0.12 12.17 7.43
N GLU A 163 -0.98 11.42 7.29
CA GLU A 163 -2.31 11.89 7.64
C GLU A 163 -2.69 11.68 9.11
N ILE A 164 -2.16 10.61 9.73
CA ILE A 164 -2.56 10.19 11.08
C ILE A 164 -1.55 10.66 12.12
N HIS A 165 -2.09 11.12 13.26
CA HIS A 165 -1.24 11.54 14.39
C HIS A 165 -0.29 10.41 14.80
N PRO A 166 1.03 10.69 15.06
CA PRO A 166 2.06 9.69 15.33
C PRO A 166 1.69 8.63 16.37
N SER A 167 0.95 9.01 17.41
CA SER A 167 0.49 8.08 18.46
C SER A 167 -0.45 6.97 17.98
N PHE A 168 -1.08 7.11 16.81
CA PHE A 168 -2.07 6.16 16.27
C PHE A 168 -1.67 5.54 14.95
N VAL A 169 -0.55 5.95 14.37
CA VAL A 169 -0.02 5.41 13.10
C VAL A 169 0.18 3.90 13.18
N ALA A 170 0.82 3.41 14.25
CA ALA A 170 1.07 1.98 14.42
C ALA A 170 -0.22 1.13 14.44
N PHE A 171 -1.28 1.62 15.09
CA PHE A 171 -2.59 0.97 15.10
C PHE A 171 -3.20 0.91 13.68
N SER A 172 -3.18 2.02 12.96
CA SER A 172 -3.75 2.11 11.62
C SER A 172 -2.94 1.29 10.60
N MET A 173 -1.62 1.24 10.73
CA MET A 173 -0.77 0.35 9.93
C MET A 173 -1.05 -1.12 10.22
N GLY A 174 -1.24 -1.49 11.49
CA GLY A 174 -1.63 -2.85 11.88
C GLY A 174 -2.96 -3.26 11.25
N LEU A 175 -3.94 -2.35 11.20
CA LEU A 175 -5.22 -2.61 10.57
C LEU A 175 -5.11 -2.73 9.05
N TYR A 176 -4.29 -1.91 8.39
CA TYR A 176 -3.98 -2.04 6.96
C TYR A 176 -3.35 -3.40 6.63
N ILE A 177 -2.34 -3.82 7.41
CA ILE A 177 -1.69 -5.13 7.25
C ILE A 177 -2.66 -6.28 7.50
N SER A 178 -3.57 -6.14 8.47
CA SER A 178 -4.64 -7.12 8.70
C SER A 178 -5.57 -7.23 7.49
N GLY A 179 -5.90 -6.09 6.86
CA GLY A 179 -6.63 -6.05 5.60
C GLY A 179 -5.93 -6.85 4.49
N ASN A 180 -4.62 -6.66 4.35
CA ASN A 180 -3.80 -7.42 3.38
C ASN A 180 -3.90 -8.93 3.61
N SER A 181 -3.77 -9.37 4.86
CA SER A 181 -3.81 -10.80 5.22
C SER A 181 -5.19 -11.42 4.98
N ILE A 182 -6.25 -10.73 5.42
CA ILE A 182 -7.63 -11.17 5.21
C ILE A 182 -7.96 -11.16 3.72
N GLY A 183 -7.53 -10.14 2.97
CA GLY A 183 -7.71 -10.05 1.53
C GLY A 183 -7.07 -11.21 0.79
N GLY A 184 -5.82 -11.53 1.11
CA GLY A 184 -5.11 -12.66 0.50
C GLY A 184 -5.77 -14.01 0.79
N MET A 185 -6.30 -14.20 1.99
CA MET A 185 -7.01 -15.42 2.36
C MET A 185 -8.41 -15.49 1.71
N SER A 186 -9.20 -14.43 1.83
CA SER A 186 -10.54 -14.37 1.26
C SER A 186 -10.54 -14.46 -0.27
N GLY A 187 -9.59 -13.81 -0.94
CA GLY A 187 -9.42 -13.89 -2.38
C GLY A 187 -9.20 -15.32 -2.87
N ARG A 188 -8.35 -16.09 -2.16
CA ARG A 188 -8.12 -17.52 -2.47
C ARG A 188 -9.36 -18.36 -2.21
N LEU A 189 -10.01 -18.18 -1.05
CA LEU A 189 -11.20 -18.97 -0.70
C LEU A 189 -12.34 -18.71 -1.67
N LEU A 190 -12.66 -17.45 -1.93
CA LEU A 190 -13.73 -17.07 -2.85
C LEU A 190 -13.45 -17.58 -4.27
N SER A 191 -12.25 -17.34 -4.80
CA SER A 191 -11.92 -17.79 -6.14
C SER A 191 -11.94 -19.33 -6.27
N GLY A 192 -11.49 -20.07 -5.26
CA GLY A 192 -11.56 -21.52 -5.22
C GLY A 192 -13.01 -22.00 -5.27
N VAL A 193 -13.84 -21.51 -4.32
CA VAL A 193 -15.27 -21.89 -4.24
C VAL A 193 -16.00 -21.56 -5.55
N PHE A 194 -15.85 -20.34 -6.07
CA PHE A 194 -16.51 -19.99 -7.33
C PHE A 194 -16.00 -20.78 -8.53
N THR A 195 -14.75 -21.19 -8.53
CA THR A 195 -14.19 -22.03 -9.61
C THR A 195 -14.75 -23.44 -9.55
N ASP A 196 -14.92 -24.02 -8.36
CA ASP A 196 -15.46 -25.35 -8.17
C ASP A 196 -16.95 -25.46 -8.53
N PHE A 197 -17.75 -24.43 -8.19
CA PHE A 197 -19.19 -24.44 -8.42
C PHE A 197 -19.60 -23.90 -9.80
N PHE A 198 -18.79 -23.03 -10.40
CA PHE A 198 -19.15 -22.37 -11.66
C PHE A 198 -18.02 -22.47 -12.69
N ASN A 199 -17.15 -21.47 -12.75
CA ASN A 199 -16.05 -21.36 -13.70
C ASN A 199 -15.03 -20.33 -13.19
N TRP A 200 -13.77 -20.52 -13.54
CA TRP A 200 -12.70 -19.57 -13.19
C TRP A 200 -12.93 -18.16 -13.72
N ARG A 201 -13.61 -17.99 -14.86
CA ARG A 201 -13.97 -16.66 -15.39
C ARG A 201 -14.95 -15.94 -14.48
N ILE A 202 -15.96 -16.64 -13.96
CA ILE A 202 -16.90 -16.08 -12.98
C ILE A 202 -16.21 -15.76 -11.68
N ALA A 203 -15.31 -16.63 -11.22
CA ALA A 203 -14.53 -16.40 -10.02
C ALA A 203 -13.71 -15.09 -10.11
N LEU A 204 -13.02 -14.85 -11.22
CA LEU A 204 -12.29 -13.61 -11.46
C LEU A 204 -13.21 -12.39 -11.63
N ALA A 205 -14.37 -12.57 -12.26
CA ALA A 205 -15.34 -11.47 -12.45
C ALA A 205 -15.97 -11.01 -11.12
N VAL A 206 -16.15 -11.91 -10.16
CA VAL A 206 -16.71 -11.57 -8.84
C VAL A 206 -15.69 -10.82 -7.96
N ILE A 207 -14.40 -11.10 -8.15
CA ILE A 207 -13.33 -10.48 -7.35
C ILE A 207 -12.88 -9.16 -7.97
N GLY A 208 -12.90 -9.02 -9.31
CA GLY A 208 -12.53 -7.81 -10.04
C GLY A 208 -13.59 -6.73 -9.96
#